data_d4aa0cd945c6782381f1d1c98f0d3a4e
#
_entry.id   d4aa0cd945c6782381f1d1c98f0d3a4e
#
_cell.length_a   1.000
_cell.length_b   1.000
_cell.length_c   1.000
_cell.angle_alpha   90.00
_cell.angle_beta   90.00
_cell.angle_gamma   90.00
#
_symmetry.space_group_name_H-M   'P 1'
#
loop_
_entity.id
_entity.type
_entity.pdbx_description
1 polymer ?
#
loop_
_entity_poly.entity_id
_entity_poly.type
_entity_poly.pdbx_seq_one_letter_code
_entity_poly.pdbx_strand_id
1 'polypeptide(L)'
;MKGGSAVLTWSSSNANQLTLYPGVGTVVAEGMQRVSPNDSMTYTLRATGPGGSATATASVDVSEPSMGTGTTAVAHGDQPFNVVVKDAYFDFNKSDLRQDARESLMHDADYLKAHPDIKIIVEGHCDDRGGEEYNLGLGDHRAAATKQFLVSQGVSPDRIEVVSFGKERPFCTVEDETCWQENRRGHLVRNQ
;
A
#
# COMPACT_ATOMS: atom_id res chain seq x y z
N MET A 1 12.29 3.06 1.36
CA MET A 1 13.35 2.05 1.30
C MET A 1 14.22 2.31 0.07
N LYS A 2 15.53 2.18 0.20
CA LYS A 2 16.47 2.24 -0.94
C LYS A 2 16.11 1.13 -1.94
N GLY A 3 15.80 1.51 -3.18
CA GLY A 3 15.30 0.58 -4.21
C GLY A 3 13.76 0.50 -4.32
N GLY A 4 13.02 1.18 -3.47
CA GLY A 4 11.57 1.36 -3.61
C GLY A 4 11.20 2.33 -4.73
N SER A 5 9.93 2.37 -5.11
CA SER A 5 9.43 3.32 -6.09
C SER A 5 8.23 4.10 -5.55
N ALA A 6 8.10 5.36 -5.95
CA ALA A 6 6.96 6.20 -5.70
C ALA A 6 6.33 6.62 -7.03
N VAL A 7 5.03 6.92 -7.01
CA VAL A 7 4.34 7.47 -8.19
C VAL A 7 4.01 8.92 -7.91
N LEU A 8 4.54 9.80 -8.74
CA LEU A 8 4.17 11.21 -8.76
C LEU A 8 3.00 11.40 -9.72
N THR A 9 1.94 12.03 -9.27
CA THR A 9 0.79 12.40 -10.10
C THR A 9 0.60 13.90 -10.09
N TRP A 10 0.23 14.48 -11.23
CA TRP A 10 -0.01 15.91 -11.35
C TRP A 10 -1.13 16.21 -12.34
N SER A 11 -1.76 17.34 -12.11
CA SER A 11 -2.67 17.96 -13.07
C SER A 11 -2.43 19.47 -13.10
N SER A 12 -2.53 20.07 -14.27
CA SER A 12 -2.36 21.50 -14.47
C SER A 12 -3.34 22.01 -15.52
N SER A 13 -3.90 23.19 -15.29
CA SER A 13 -4.74 23.92 -16.24
C SER A 13 -4.05 25.20 -16.69
N ASN A 14 -4.24 25.57 -17.97
CA ASN A 14 -3.72 26.84 -18.56
C ASN A 14 -2.18 26.99 -18.57
N ALA A 15 -1.45 25.88 -18.55
CA ALA A 15 0.01 25.89 -18.72
C ALA A 15 0.39 25.45 -20.12
N ASN A 16 1.34 26.15 -20.73
CA ASN A 16 1.89 25.84 -22.06
C ASN A 16 3.13 24.95 -21.96
N GLN A 17 3.82 25.00 -20.83
CA GLN A 17 5.01 24.20 -20.58
C GLN A 17 5.04 23.77 -19.11
N LEU A 18 5.26 22.47 -18.89
CA LEU A 18 5.49 21.90 -17.57
C LEU A 18 6.84 21.18 -17.54
N THR A 19 7.56 21.38 -16.44
CA THR A 19 8.84 20.70 -16.20
C THR A 19 8.85 20.13 -14.79
N LEU A 20 9.10 18.85 -14.69
CA LEU A 20 9.23 18.12 -13.41
C LEU A 20 10.70 17.79 -13.18
N TYR A 21 11.26 18.24 -12.08
CA TYR A 21 12.67 18.01 -11.72
C TYR A 21 12.82 17.68 -10.22
N PRO A 22 13.91 17.00 -9.85
CA PRO A 22 14.99 16.51 -10.71
C PRO A 22 14.62 15.25 -11.51
N GLY A 23 15.29 15.04 -12.62
CA GLY A 23 15.41 13.75 -13.31
C GLY A 23 14.27 13.33 -14.26
N VAL A 24 13.17 14.10 -14.37
CA VAL A 24 12.03 13.74 -15.24
C VAL A 24 12.00 14.59 -16.53
N GLY A 25 12.12 15.92 -16.42
CA GLY A 25 12.13 16.83 -17.57
C GLY A 25 10.76 17.39 -17.93
N THR A 26 10.53 17.67 -19.23
CA THR A 26 9.27 18.25 -19.71
C THR A 26 8.16 17.19 -19.68
N VAL A 27 7.00 17.57 -19.15
CA VAL A 27 5.83 16.68 -18.98
C VAL A 27 4.57 17.33 -19.56
N VAL A 28 3.53 16.52 -19.80
CA VAL A 28 2.22 16.98 -20.26
C VAL A 28 1.38 17.54 -19.11
N ALA A 29 0.27 18.20 -19.43
CA ALA A 29 -0.56 18.92 -18.45
C ALA A 29 -1.13 18.01 -17.33
N GLU A 30 -1.39 16.75 -17.63
CA GLU A 30 -1.81 15.74 -16.67
C GLU A 30 -0.99 14.48 -16.88
N GLY A 31 -0.57 13.84 -15.78
CA GLY A 31 0.21 12.63 -15.92
C GLY A 31 0.63 12.00 -14.60
N MET A 32 1.29 10.85 -14.74
CA MET A 32 1.92 10.14 -13.65
C MET A 32 3.32 9.68 -14.07
N GLN A 33 4.24 9.67 -13.13
CA GLN A 33 5.61 9.20 -13.33
C GLN A 33 6.06 8.41 -12.14
N ARG A 34 6.51 7.18 -12.38
CA ARG A 34 7.18 6.38 -11.35
C ARG A 34 8.63 6.87 -11.20
N VAL A 35 9.03 7.10 -9.97
CA VAL A 35 10.38 7.52 -9.58
C VAL A 35 10.94 6.55 -8.55
N SER A 36 12.24 6.31 -8.59
CA SER A 36 12.94 5.40 -7.65
C SER A 36 14.22 6.09 -7.17
N PRO A 37 14.11 7.14 -6.35
CA PRO A 37 15.28 7.82 -5.82
C PRO A 37 16.02 6.94 -4.81
N ASN A 38 17.34 7.01 -4.81
CA ASN A 38 18.18 6.30 -3.83
C ASN A 38 18.25 6.99 -2.46
N ASP A 39 17.97 8.29 -2.44
CA ASP A 39 17.96 9.14 -1.24
C ASP A 39 16.68 9.97 -1.21
N SER A 40 16.30 10.45 -0.02
CA SER A 40 15.14 11.33 0.13
C SER A 40 15.28 12.55 -0.79
N MET A 41 14.26 12.80 -1.61
CA MET A 41 14.32 13.81 -2.67
C MET A 41 13.00 14.56 -2.80
N THR A 42 13.10 15.88 -3.00
CA THR A 42 11.95 16.71 -3.29
C THR A 42 11.86 16.96 -4.81
N TYR A 43 10.73 16.58 -5.38
CA TYR A 43 10.41 16.87 -6.78
C TYR A 43 9.64 18.16 -6.88
N THR A 44 9.95 18.96 -7.89
CA THR A 44 9.29 20.24 -8.14
C THR A 44 8.71 20.23 -9.55
N LEU A 45 7.41 20.44 -9.65
CA LEU A 45 6.73 20.71 -10.92
C LEU A 45 6.64 22.22 -11.12
N ARG A 46 7.20 22.70 -12.21
CA ARG A 46 7.06 24.09 -12.65
C ARG A 46 6.17 24.16 -13.89
N ALA A 47 5.10 24.90 -13.78
CA ALA A 47 4.17 25.18 -14.86
C ALA A 47 4.35 26.65 -15.33
N THR A 48 4.40 26.88 -16.64
CA THR A 48 4.51 28.22 -17.24
C THR A 48 3.41 28.39 -18.29
N GLY A 49 2.70 29.49 -18.25
CA GLY A 49 1.61 29.81 -19.16
C GLY A 49 1.43 31.33 -19.34
N PRO A 50 0.41 31.77 -20.08
CA PRO A 50 0.16 33.19 -20.37
C PRO A 50 -0.05 34.05 -19.12
N GLY A 51 -0.49 33.44 -18.00
CA GLY A 51 -0.70 34.10 -16.71
C GLY A 51 0.52 34.12 -15.79
N GLY A 52 1.69 33.60 -16.22
CA GLY A 52 2.89 33.52 -15.40
C GLY A 52 3.38 32.11 -15.15
N SER A 53 4.06 31.88 -14.04
CA SER A 53 4.55 30.58 -13.64
C SER A 53 4.09 30.20 -12.24
N ALA A 54 3.77 28.92 -12.05
CA ALA A 54 3.43 28.32 -10.75
C ALA A 54 4.37 27.12 -10.48
N THR A 55 4.56 26.82 -9.19
CA THR A 55 5.35 25.66 -8.76
C THR A 55 4.61 24.86 -7.72
N ALA A 56 4.74 23.53 -7.80
CA ALA A 56 4.26 22.61 -6.79
C ALA A 56 5.40 21.64 -6.43
N THR A 57 5.46 21.19 -5.16
CA THR A 57 6.50 20.28 -4.68
C THR A 57 5.90 19.03 -4.06
N ALA A 58 6.60 17.90 -4.24
CA ALA A 58 6.30 16.64 -3.58
C ALA A 58 7.60 16.01 -3.08
N SER A 59 7.64 15.60 -1.82
CA SER A 59 8.80 14.94 -1.22
C SER A 59 8.63 13.43 -1.25
N VAL A 60 9.67 12.72 -1.62
CA VAL A 60 9.79 11.27 -1.53
C VAL A 60 10.88 10.96 -0.50
N ASP A 61 10.50 10.40 0.64
CA ASP A 61 11.44 10.04 1.69
C ASP A 61 11.94 8.61 1.48
N VAL A 62 13.26 8.48 1.39
CA VAL A 62 13.95 7.18 1.27
C VAL A 62 14.64 6.87 2.59
N SER A 63 14.12 5.90 3.33
CA SER A 63 14.77 5.38 4.53
C SER A 63 15.61 4.14 4.21
N GLU A 64 16.84 4.08 4.71
CA GLU A 64 17.63 2.84 4.68
C GLU A 64 17.11 1.87 5.73
N PRO A 65 17.08 0.55 5.44
CA PRO A 65 16.84 -0.42 6.50
C PRO A 65 17.98 -0.33 7.51
N SER A 66 17.69 0.21 8.69
CA SER A 66 18.65 0.28 9.79
C SER A 66 18.89 -1.14 10.30
N MET A 67 20.03 -1.74 9.95
CA MET A 67 20.59 -2.85 10.70
C MET A 67 21.19 -2.27 12.00
N GLY A 68 20.34 -2.01 12.95
CA GLY A 68 20.70 -1.52 14.27
C GLY A 68 20.25 -2.49 15.34
N THR A 69 21.18 -3.28 15.88
CA THR A 69 21.09 -3.79 17.25
C THR A 69 20.96 -2.60 18.19
N GLY A 70 19.75 -2.29 18.60
CA GLY A 70 19.51 -1.21 19.54
C GLY A 70 18.02 -0.98 19.72
N THR A 71 17.50 -1.49 20.82
CA THR A 71 16.19 -1.22 21.38
C THR A 71 15.94 0.29 21.49
N THR A 72 15.38 0.89 20.46
CA THR A 72 14.66 2.15 20.58
C THR A 72 13.33 1.94 19.87
N ALA A 73 12.30 1.73 20.68
CA ALA A 73 10.92 1.83 20.24
C ALA A 73 10.74 3.21 19.58
N VAL A 74 10.79 3.28 18.27
CA VAL A 74 10.26 4.43 17.55
C VAL A 74 8.77 4.43 17.83
N ALA A 75 8.36 5.41 18.61
CA ALA A 75 6.96 5.63 18.90
C ALA A 75 6.21 5.82 17.58
N HIS A 76 5.51 4.79 17.13
CA HIS A 76 4.50 4.86 16.05
C HIS A 76 3.22 5.54 16.57
N GLY A 77 3.35 6.36 17.63
CA GLY A 77 2.29 6.80 18.50
C GLY A 77 1.23 7.72 17.89
N ASP A 78 1.40 8.22 16.67
CA ASP A 78 0.47 9.22 16.12
C ASP A 78 0.13 9.04 14.62
N GLN A 79 0.60 7.97 13.97
CA GLN A 79 0.25 7.75 12.56
C GLN A 79 -1.14 7.09 12.44
N PRO A 80 -2.02 7.59 11.54
CA PRO A 80 -3.32 6.98 11.32
C PRO A 80 -3.23 5.53 10.84
N PHE A 81 -4.14 4.68 11.30
CA PHE A 81 -4.21 3.25 10.96
C PHE A 81 -4.03 2.97 9.46
N ASN A 82 -4.76 3.68 8.62
CA ASN A 82 -4.75 3.53 7.16
C ASN A 82 -3.45 3.99 6.47
N VAL A 83 -2.58 4.68 7.19
CA VAL A 83 -1.25 5.09 6.68
C VAL A 83 -0.21 4.01 6.96
N VAL A 84 -0.29 3.39 8.14
CA VAL A 84 0.69 2.41 8.62
C VAL A 84 0.36 1.01 8.17
N VAL A 85 -0.89 0.58 8.38
CA VAL A 85 -1.34 -0.79 8.09
C VAL A 85 -1.51 -0.98 6.57
N LYS A 86 -0.96 -2.08 6.06
CA LYS A 86 -0.89 -2.39 4.63
C LYS A 86 -1.59 -3.69 4.29
N ASP A 87 -1.98 -3.82 3.03
CA ASP A 87 -2.57 -5.06 2.50
C ASP A 87 -1.52 -6.17 2.37
N ALA A 88 -1.94 -7.40 2.64
CA ALA A 88 -1.17 -8.60 2.36
C ALA A 88 -1.53 -9.12 0.97
N TYR A 89 -0.57 -9.15 0.04
CA TYR A 89 -0.80 -9.61 -1.32
C TYR A 89 -0.48 -11.09 -1.52
N PHE A 90 -1.21 -11.72 -2.45
CA PHE A 90 -1.12 -13.15 -2.74
C PHE A 90 -0.84 -13.44 -4.21
N ASP A 91 -0.20 -14.55 -4.48
CA ASP A 91 -0.05 -15.08 -5.83
C ASP A 91 -1.39 -15.59 -6.38
N PHE A 92 -1.44 -15.75 -7.70
CA PHE A 92 -2.61 -16.34 -8.36
C PHE A 92 -2.91 -17.72 -7.78
N ASN A 93 -4.18 -17.92 -7.45
CA ASN A 93 -4.69 -19.19 -6.93
C ASN A 93 -4.01 -19.71 -5.64
N LYS A 94 -3.38 -18.81 -4.85
CA LYS A 94 -2.74 -19.16 -3.58
C LYS A 94 -3.29 -18.35 -2.41
N SER A 95 -3.22 -18.94 -1.23
CA SER A 95 -3.47 -18.33 0.06
C SER A 95 -2.22 -18.34 0.97
N ASP A 96 -1.09 -18.85 0.48
CA ASP A 96 0.17 -18.75 1.19
C ASP A 96 0.69 -17.31 1.17
N LEU A 97 1.09 -16.80 2.32
CA LEU A 97 1.68 -15.47 2.42
C LEU A 97 3.04 -15.42 1.72
N ARG A 98 3.20 -14.49 0.81
CA ARG A 98 4.44 -14.13 0.16
C ARG A 98 5.41 -13.52 1.18
N GLN A 99 6.69 -13.48 0.84
CA GLN A 99 7.70 -12.90 1.73
C GLN A 99 7.44 -11.40 1.98
N ASP A 100 7.12 -10.64 0.93
CA ASP A 100 6.80 -9.21 1.03
C ASP A 100 5.55 -8.96 1.90
N ALA A 101 4.53 -9.81 1.78
CA ALA A 101 3.34 -9.75 2.63
C ALA A 101 3.67 -10.04 4.10
N ARG A 102 4.56 -11.01 4.39
CA ARG A 102 5.01 -11.30 5.76
C ARG A 102 5.77 -10.14 6.39
N GLU A 103 6.65 -9.49 5.62
CA GLU A 103 7.39 -8.30 6.05
C GLU A 103 6.43 -7.14 6.36
N SER A 104 5.44 -6.90 5.51
CA SER A 104 4.40 -5.90 5.75
C SER A 104 3.61 -6.20 7.01
N LEU A 105 3.11 -7.44 7.15
CA LEU A 105 2.31 -7.86 8.29
C LEU A 105 3.09 -7.87 9.61
N MET A 106 4.42 -8.00 9.62
CA MET A 106 5.23 -7.81 10.84
C MET A 106 5.14 -6.36 11.34
N HIS A 107 5.24 -5.39 10.43
CA HIS A 107 5.07 -3.97 10.79
C HIS A 107 3.66 -3.67 11.27
N ASP A 108 2.64 -4.26 10.62
CA ASP A 108 1.25 -4.13 11.03
C ASP A 108 1.00 -4.72 12.41
N ALA A 109 1.60 -5.88 12.70
CA ALA A 109 1.53 -6.50 14.02
C ALA A 109 2.17 -5.62 15.11
N ASP A 110 3.31 -4.99 14.83
CA ASP A 110 3.97 -4.07 15.76
C ASP A 110 3.09 -2.85 16.04
N TYR A 111 2.46 -2.30 15.02
CA TYR A 111 1.48 -1.22 15.16
C TYR A 111 0.28 -1.65 16.02
N LEU A 112 -0.31 -2.82 15.73
CA LEU A 112 -1.46 -3.33 16.48
C LEU A 112 -1.13 -3.67 17.92
N LYS A 113 0.10 -4.09 18.23
CA LYS A 113 0.57 -4.32 19.62
C LYS A 113 0.74 -3.00 20.37
N ALA A 114 1.18 -1.95 19.68
CA ALA A 114 1.29 -0.60 20.27
C ALA A 114 -0.09 0.05 20.51
N HIS A 115 -1.14 -0.42 19.82
CA HIS A 115 -2.51 0.10 19.91
C HIS A 115 -3.50 -1.00 20.32
N PRO A 116 -3.53 -1.43 21.60
CA PRO A 116 -4.30 -2.59 22.05
C PRO A 116 -5.82 -2.40 21.97
N ASP A 117 -6.30 -1.19 21.87
CA ASP A 117 -7.71 -0.81 21.71
C ASP A 117 -8.24 -1.01 20.28
N ILE A 118 -7.36 -1.11 19.29
CA ILE A 118 -7.77 -1.29 17.90
C ILE A 118 -8.15 -2.75 17.65
N LYS A 119 -9.38 -2.94 17.19
CA LYS A 119 -9.86 -4.19 16.60
C LYS A 119 -9.87 -4.05 15.08
N ILE A 120 -9.65 -5.16 14.38
CA ILE A 120 -9.59 -5.18 12.92
C ILE A 120 -10.46 -6.29 12.34
N ILE A 121 -10.87 -6.08 11.11
CA ILE A 121 -11.42 -7.10 10.22
C ILE A 121 -10.40 -7.32 9.11
N VAL A 122 -10.09 -8.57 8.81
CA VAL A 122 -9.30 -8.94 7.64
C VAL A 122 -10.25 -9.38 6.55
N GLU A 123 -10.33 -8.61 5.48
CA GLU A 123 -11.14 -8.87 4.31
C GLU A 123 -10.33 -9.64 3.27
N GLY A 124 -10.79 -10.82 2.88
CA GLY A 124 -10.14 -11.64 1.85
C GLY A 124 -10.72 -11.38 0.48
N HIS A 125 -9.85 -11.04 -0.48
CA HIS A 125 -10.22 -10.70 -1.84
C HIS A 125 -9.49 -11.55 -2.89
N CYS A 126 -10.12 -11.70 -4.04
CA CYS A 126 -9.60 -12.42 -5.20
C CYS A 126 -9.69 -11.54 -6.45
N ASP A 127 -8.93 -11.92 -7.49
CA ASP A 127 -9.17 -11.39 -8.83
C ASP A 127 -10.48 -11.96 -9.42
N ASP A 128 -10.91 -11.47 -10.57
CA ASP A 128 -12.21 -11.78 -11.19
C ASP A 128 -12.27 -13.18 -11.83
N ARG A 129 -11.13 -13.87 -11.96
CA ARG A 129 -11.03 -15.18 -12.59
C ARG A 129 -11.60 -16.29 -11.72
N GLY A 130 -12.33 -17.21 -12.34
CA GLY A 130 -12.95 -18.35 -11.66
C GLY A 130 -14.38 -18.09 -11.16
N GLY A 131 -14.99 -19.13 -10.57
CA GLY A 131 -16.35 -19.08 -10.05
C GLY A 131 -16.45 -18.31 -8.73
N GLU A 132 -17.64 -17.80 -8.43
CA GLU A 132 -17.92 -16.99 -7.24
C GLU A 132 -17.69 -17.77 -5.94
N GLU A 133 -18.29 -18.95 -5.83
CA GLU A 133 -18.16 -19.83 -4.66
C GLU A 133 -16.69 -20.20 -4.39
N TYR A 134 -15.95 -20.53 -5.46
CA TYR A 134 -14.51 -20.81 -5.35
C TYR A 134 -13.72 -19.62 -4.82
N ASN A 135 -13.96 -18.42 -5.36
CA ASN A 135 -13.28 -17.21 -4.93
C ASN A 135 -13.67 -16.80 -3.50
N LEU A 136 -14.92 -17.06 -3.10
CA LEU A 136 -15.35 -16.83 -1.73
C LEU A 136 -14.53 -17.69 -0.76
N GLY A 137 -14.37 -18.99 -1.06
CA GLY A 137 -13.53 -19.90 -0.27
C GLY A 137 -12.05 -19.51 -0.29
N LEU A 138 -11.49 -19.11 -1.45
CA LEU A 138 -10.10 -18.68 -1.55
C LEU A 138 -9.85 -17.37 -0.78
N GLY A 139 -10.81 -16.44 -0.81
CA GLY A 139 -10.76 -15.22 -0.02
C GLY A 139 -10.76 -15.51 1.49
N ASP A 140 -11.59 -16.45 1.95
CA ASP A 140 -11.61 -16.88 3.35
C ASP A 140 -10.25 -17.44 3.78
N HIS A 141 -9.64 -18.30 2.97
CA HIS A 141 -8.31 -18.85 3.26
C HIS A 141 -7.24 -17.75 3.33
N ARG A 142 -7.31 -16.71 2.49
CA ARG A 142 -6.38 -15.56 2.51
C ARG A 142 -6.54 -14.74 3.79
N ALA A 143 -7.78 -14.43 4.15
CA ALA A 143 -8.08 -13.72 5.39
C ALA A 143 -7.63 -14.52 6.62
N ALA A 144 -7.88 -15.83 6.64
CA ALA A 144 -7.44 -16.72 7.71
C ALA A 144 -5.91 -16.79 7.80
N ALA A 145 -5.18 -16.90 6.68
CA ALA A 145 -3.72 -16.92 6.66
C ALA A 145 -3.13 -15.61 7.20
N THR A 146 -3.70 -14.47 6.82
CA THR A 146 -3.33 -13.15 7.33
C THR A 146 -3.56 -13.06 8.84
N LYS A 147 -4.73 -13.46 9.33
CA LYS A 147 -5.03 -13.51 10.78
C LYS A 147 -4.06 -14.42 11.53
N GLN A 148 -3.82 -15.62 11.03
CA GLN A 148 -2.91 -16.58 11.69
C GLN A 148 -1.50 -16.01 11.82
N PHE A 149 -1.04 -15.32 10.80
CA PHE A 149 0.28 -14.66 10.84
C PHE A 149 0.33 -13.55 11.90
N LEU A 150 -0.65 -12.64 11.92
CA LEU A 150 -0.73 -11.57 12.93
C LEU A 150 -0.79 -12.13 14.35
N VAL A 151 -1.56 -13.22 14.57
CA VAL A 151 -1.61 -13.91 15.86
C VAL A 151 -0.25 -14.50 16.22
N SER A 152 0.46 -15.10 15.26
CA SER A 152 1.82 -15.63 15.50
C SER A 152 2.82 -14.55 15.88
N GLN A 153 2.58 -13.30 15.48
CA GLN A 153 3.36 -12.12 15.84
C GLN A 153 2.93 -11.48 17.17
N GLY A 154 1.94 -12.07 17.87
CA GLY A 154 1.51 -11.66 19.20
C GLY A 154 0.29 -10.74 19.24
N VAL A 155 -0.42 -10.56 18.14
CA VAL A 155 -1.73 -9.85 18.16
C VAL A 155 -2.79 -10.80 18.69
N SER A 156 -3.63 -10.33 19.63
CA SER A 156 -4.67 -11.16 20.25
C SER A 156 -5.75 -11.59 19.23
N PRO A 157 -6.10 -12.88 19.16
CA PRO A 157 -7.02 -13.40 18.14
C PRO A 157 -8.45 -12.87 18.25
N ASP A 158 -8.88 -12.44 19.43
CA ASP A 158 -10.19 -11.81 19.70
C ASP A 158 -10.31 -10.37 19.18
N ARG A 159 -9.19 -9.79 18.75
CA ARG A 159 -9.14 -8.48 18.09
C ARG A 159 -9.22 -8.56 16.58
N ILE A 160 -9.20 -9.77 16.01
CA ILE A 160 -9.13 -9.97 14.56
C ILE A 160 -10.32 -10.81 14.11
N GLU A 161 -11.22 -10.18 13.39
CA GLU A 161 -12.28 -10.85 12.64
C GLU A 161 -11.83 -11.14 11.21
N VAL A 162 -12.45 -12.10 10.53
CA VAL A 162 -12.19 -12.41 9.14
C VAL A 162 -13.50 -12.41 8.36
N VAL A 163 -13.46 -11.92 7.13
CA VAL A 163 -14.56 -11.96 6.18
C VAL A 163 -14.03 -12.16 4.78
N SER A 164 -14.69 -12.94 3.98
CA SER A 164 -14.36 -13.07 2.56
C SER A 164 -15.36 -12.30 1.71
N PHE A 165 -14.86 -11.56 0.76
CA PHE A 165 -15.63 -10.97 -0.33
C PHE A 165 -15.34 -11.66 -1.67
N GLY A 166 -14.41 -12.63 -1.69
CA GLY A 166 -14.03 -13.29 -2.92
C GLY A 166 -13.69 -12.26 -4.00
N LYS A 167 -14.39 -12.31 -5.13
CA LYS A 167 -14.24 -11.36 -6.24
C LYS A 167 -15.31 -10.24 -6.27
N GLU A 168 -16.19 -10.18 -5.28
CA GLU A 168 -17.37 -9.28 -5.31
C GLU A 168 -17.03 -7.81 -5.05
N ARG A 169 -15.89 -7.53 -4.38
CA ARG A 169 -15.42 -6.17 -4.07
C ARG A 169 -14.03 -5.93 -4.64
N PRO A 170 -13.91 -5.79 -5.96
CA PRO A 170 -12.61 -5.54 -6.58
C PRO A 170 -12.07 -4.16 -6.22
N PHE A 171 -10.76 -4.05 -6.08
CA PHE A 171 -10.04 -2.77 -5.94
C PHE A 171 -9.97 -2.06 -7.29
N CYS A 172 -9.73 -2.82 -8.34
CA CYS A 172 -9.75 -2.35 -9.72
C CYS A 172 -10.43 -3.39 -10.64
N THR A 173 -10.88 -2.95 -11.82
CA THR A 173 -11.70 -3.74 -12.75
C THR A 173 -11.08 -3.89 -14.13
N VAL A 174 -9.82 -3.52 -14.31
CA VAL A 174 -9.08 -3.70 -15.57
C VAL A 174 -8.65 -5.17 -15.67
N GLU A 175 -8.86 -5.79 -16.82
CA GLU A 175 -8.49 -7.19 -17.06
C GLU A 175 -7.00 -7.30 -17.42
N ASP A 176 -6.11 -7.02 -16.47
CA ASP A 176 -4.67 -7.21 -16.61
C ASP A 176 -4.04 -7.72 -15.32
N GLU A 177 -2.81 -8.25 -15.42
CA GLU A 177 -2.12 -8.86 -14.27
C GLU A 177 -1.81 -7.84 -13.16
N THR A 178 -1.65 -6.57 -13.47
CA THR A 178 -1.41 -5.52 -12.48
C THR A 178 -2.63 -5.35 -11.59
N CYS A 179 -3.80 -5.20 -12.20
CA CYS A 179 -5.06 -5.09 -11.48
C CYS A 179 -5.43 -6.39 -10.75
N TRP A 180 -5.26 -7.54 -11.38
CA TRP A 180 -5.48 -8.83 -10.72
C TRP A 180 -4.60 -9.02 -9.50
N GLN A 181 -3.33 -8.59 -9.55
CA GLN A 181 -2.43 -8.65 -8.40
C GLN A 181 -2.90 -7.74 -7.25
N GLU A 182 -3.42 -6.56 -7.54
CA GLU A 182 -3.98 -5.66 -6.53
C GLU A 182 -5.28 -6.19 -5.90
N ASN A 183 -6.06 -6.96 -6.66
CA ASN A 183 -7.27 -7.61 -6.15
C ASN A 183 -6.97 -8.81 -5.25
N ARG A 184 -5.87 -9.55 -5.48
CA ARG A 184 -5.47 -10.71 -4.67
C ARG A 184 -4.84 -10.27 -3.35
N ARG A 185 -5.69 -9.87 -2.39
CA ARG A 185 -5.21 -9.29 -1.13
C ARG A 185 -5.99 -9.74 0.11
N GLY A 186 -5.34 -9.66 1.24
CA GLY A 186 -5.96 -9.59 2.57
C GLY A 186 -5.93 -8.13 3.02
N HIS A 187 -7.07 -7.47 3.01
CA HIS A 187 -7.23 -6.06 3.35
C HIS A 187 -7.54 -5.92 4.83
N LEU A 188 -6.80 -5.07 5.55
CA LEU A 188 -7.00 -4.85 6.97
C LEU A 188 -7.78 -3.56 7.20
N VAL A 189 -8.96 -3.66 7.79
CA VAL A 189 -9.80 -2.52 8.14
C VAL A 189 -10.01 -2.42 9.65
N ARG A 190 -10.09 -1.20 10.17
CA ARG A 190 -10.42 -0.97 11.57
C ARG A 190 -11.88 -1.32 11.82
N ASN A 191 -12.14 -2.21 12.79
CA ASN A 191 -13.48 -2.48 13.27
C ASN A 191 -13.90 -1.33 14.22
N GLN A 192 -15.00 -0.67 13.90
CA GLN A 192 -15.52 0.49 14.66
C GLN A 192 -16.30 0.05 15.89
#